data_e96f87e11b56ca56e868c7063cce3848
#
_entry.id   e96f87e11b56ca56e868c7063cce3848
#
_cell.length_a   1.000
_cell.length_b   1.000
_cell.length_c   1.000
_cell.angle_alpha   90.00
_cell.angle_beta   90.00
_cell.angle_gamma   90.00
#
_symmetry.space_group_name_H-M   'P 1'
#
loop_
_entity.id
_entity.type
_entity.pdbx_description
1 polymer ?
#
loop_
_entity_poly.entity_id
_entity_poly.type
_entity_poly.pdbx_seq_one_letter_code
_entity_poly.pdbx_strand_id
1 'polypeptide(L)'
;MTIDQAVEAYELQIEQVTEQFVQDIQELEDDGLSTEEILAIVAAIDFATYFIEELGFIAGHNAYMAATEDILSNLRFFGATSEQQLMALQNIQRFNIESLSRYVATNMQASMAQSISSGLGRTEMSALIKSNIKSTIPRIDNVIGTQLSNYERAIIMQMSADLPENQLYDYIGPRDDKNRPVCRQFLDSSPMTKSEIRAVKSDAMETGGGINCRHKFMPIDV
;
A
#
# COMPACT_ATOMS: atom_id res chain seq x y z
N MET A 1 8.85 -11.71 0.57
CA MET A 1 8.94 -10.23 0.77
C MET A 1 8.06 -9.84 1.93
N THR A 2 8.55 -9.07 2.90
CA THR A 2 7.72 -8.59 4.02
C THR A 2 6.90 -7.37 3.59
N ILE A 3 5.86 -7.01 4.39
CA ILE A 3 5.05 -5.81 4.15
C ILE A 3 5.94 -4.55 4.15
N ASP A 4 6.86 -4.43 5.10
CA ASP A 4 7.77 -3.28 5.20
C ASP A 4 8.69 -3.18 3.98
N GLN A 5 9.22 -4.30 3.49
CA GLN A 5 10.02 -4.33 2.26
C GLN A 5 9.21 -3.93 1.01
N ALA A 6 7.94 -4.29 0.95
CA ALA A 6 7.07 -3.88 -0.17
C ALA A 6 6.77 -2.38 -0.14
N VAL A 7 6.55 -1.82 1.06
CA VAL A 7 6.37 -0.38 1.26
C VAL A 7 7.62 0.38 0.83
N GLU A 8 8.80 -0.02 1.33
CA GLU A 8 10.09 0.61 1.00
C GLU A 8 10.39 0.56 -0.51
N ALA A 9 10.14 -0.58 -1.16
CA ALA A 9 10.32 -0.73 -2.60
C ALA A 9 9.37 0.19 -3.40
N TYR A 10 8.15 0.37 -2.92
CA TYR A 10 7.16 1.25 -3.54
C TYR A 10 7.56 2.73 -3.42
N GLU A 11 8.04 3.16 -2.25
CA GLU A 11 8.55 4.51 -2.00
C GLU A 11 9.75 4.84 -2.88
N LEU A 12 10.73 3.95 -2.90
CA LEU A 12 11.93 4.10 -3.71
C LEU A 12 11.58 4.27 -5.19
N GLN A 13 10.60 3.51 -5.68
CA GLN A 13 10.16 3.61 -7.06
C GLN A 13 9.49 4.95 -7.36
N ILE A 14 8.70 5.50 -6.42
CA ILE A 14 8.11 6.84 -6.56
C ILE A 14 9.21 7.90 -6.69
N GLU A 15 10.25 7.82 -5.87
CA GLU A 15 11.37 8.77 -5.94
C GLU A 15 12.08 8.71 -7.28
N GLN A 16 12.41 7.52 -7.78
CA GLN A 16 13.08 7.30 -9.05
C GLN A 16 12.26 7.85 -10.23
N VAL A 17 10.98 7.52 -10.27
CA VAL A 17 10.05 7.98 -11.30
C VAL A 17 9.92 9.51 -11.27
N THR A 18 9.91 10.11 -10.09
CA THR A 18 9.87 11.57 -9.94
C THR A 18 11.10 12.23 -10.51
N GLU A 19 12.28 11.67 -10.25
CA GLU A 19 13.55 12.20 -10.76
C GLU A 19 13.63 12.10 -12.28
N GLN A 20 13.23 10.96 -12.84
CA GLN A 20 13.19 10.77 -14.30
C GLN A 20 12.25 11.78 -14.97
N PHE A 21 11.04 11.96 -14.43
CA PHE A 21 10.10 12.88 -15.04
C PHE A 21 10.55 14.36 -14.95
N VAL A 22 11.18 14.75 -13.84
CA VAL A 22 11.78 16.10 -13.74
C VAL A 22 12.87 16.27 -14.82
N GLN A 23 13.63 15.21 -15.10
CA GLN A 23 14.62 15.23 -16.17
C GLN A 23 13.98 15.38 -17.55
N ASP A 24 12.92 14.62 -17.83
CA ASP A 24 12.21 14.68 -19.12
C ASP A 24 11.65 16.10 -19.39
N ILE A 25 11.07 16.76 -18.37
CA ILE A 25 10.64 18.16 -18.49
C ILE A 25 11.83 19.10 -18.78
N GLN A 26 12.97 18.84 -18.19
CA GLN A 26 14.17 19.64 -18.41
C GLN A 26 14.69 19.52 -19.85
N GLU A 27 14.62 18.31 -20.41
CA GLU A 27 15.01 18.08 -21.81
C GLU A 27 14.10 18.87 -22.76
N LEU A 28 12.78 18.94 -22.48
CA LEU A 28 11.87 19.76 -23.26
C LEU A 28 12.21 21.27 -23.19
N GLU A 29 12.60 21.76 -22.02
CA GLU A 29 13.06 23.16 -21.86
C GLU A 29 14.38 23.42 -22.60
N ASP A 30 15.33 22.48 -22.51
CA ASP A 30 16.64 22.58 -23.18
C ASP A 30 16.48 22.50 -24.72
N ASP A 31 15.48 21.82 -25.21
CA ASP A 31 15.07 21.79 -26.63
C ASP A 31 14.38 23.09 -27.10
N GLY A 32 14.18 24.03 -26.17
CA GLY A 32 13.64 25.35 -26.44
C GLY A 32 12.14 25.46 -26.51
N LEU A 33 11.40 24.49 -25.98
CA LEU A 33 9.95 24.58 -25.88
C LEU A 33 9.55 25.66 -24.86
N SER A 34 8.50 26.39 -25.20
CA SER A 34 7.91 27.36 -24.28
C SER A 34 7.14 26.68 -23.14
N THR A 35 6.97 27.38 -22.03
CA THR A 35 6.15 26.94 -20.89
C THR A 35 4.76 26.47 -21.33
N GLU A 36 4.13 27.16 -22.29
CA GLU A 36 2.80 26.81 -22.80
C GLU A 36 2.80 25.48 -23.58
N GLU A 37 3.83 25.23 -24.39
CA GLU A 37 4.00 23.98 -25.14
C GLU A 37 4.25 22.81 -24.20
N ILE A 38 5.09 22.99 -23.19
CA ILE A 38 5.36 21.95 -22.16
C ILE A 38 4.09 21.63 -21.38
N LEU A 39 3.32 22.65 -20.97
CA LEU A 39 2.02 22.44 -20.31
C LEU A 39 1.04 21.68 -21.19
N ALA A 40 0.99 21.98 -22.49
CA ALA A 40 0.13 21.26 -23.41
C ALA A 40 0.53 19.80 -23.56
N ILE A 41 1.84 19.50 -23.60
CA ILE A 41 2.36 18.12 -23.62
C ILE A 41 1.97 17.39 -22.33
N VAL A 42 2.25 17.96 -21.17
CA VAL A 42 1.93 17.35 -19.86
C VAL A 42 0.43 17.11 -19.70
N ALA A 43 -0.40 18.02 -20.19
CA ALA A 43 -1.86 17.88 -20.14
C ALA A 43 -2.40 16.79 -21.11
N ALA A 44 -1.70 16.57 -22.23
CA ALA A 44 -2.13 15.59 -23.25
C ALA A 44 -1.72 14.14 -22.92
N ILE A 45 -0.75 13.95 -22.03
CA ILE A 45 -0.27 12.62 -21.62
C ILE A 45 -1.34 11.94 -20.75
N ASP A 46 -1.71 10.69 -21.06
CA ASP A 46 -2.29 9.80 -20.06
C ASP A 46 -1.22 9.48 -19.01
N PHE A 47 -1.11 10.38 -18.04
CA PHE A 47 -0.04 10.36 -17.07
C PHE A 47 -0.04 9.08 -16.22
N ALA A 48 -1.20 8.48 -15.99
CA ALA A 48 -1.27 7.24 -15.23
C ALA A 48 -0.63 6.07 -16.00
N THR A 49 -0.86 5.97 -17.30
CA THR A 49 -0.22 4.96 -18.15
C THR A 49 1.27 5.25 -18.28
N TYR A 50 1.64 6.48 -18.59
CA TYR A 50 3.04 6.93 -18.69
C TYR A 50 3.82 6.63 -17.40
N PHE A 51 3.25 6.98 -16.23
CA PHE A 51 3.85 6.73 -14.93
C PHE A 51 4.10 5.25 -14.67
N ILE A 52 3.15 4.39 -14.99
CA ILE A 52 3.24 2.96 -14.71
C ILE A 52 4.17 2.26 -15.71
N GLU A 53 4.01 2.53 -17.00
CA GLU A 53 4.65 1.78 -18.09
C GLU A 53 5.98 2.38 -18.51
N GLU A 54 6.03 3.66 -18.82
CA GLU A 54 7.22 4.29 -19.39
C GLU A 54 8.22 4.74 -18.33
N LEU A 55 7.76 5.30 -17.21
CA LEU A 55 8.62 5.63 -16.09
C LEU A 55 8.96 4.42 -15.20
N GLY A 56 8.41 3.25 -15.51
CA GLY A 56 8.80 1.99 -14.88
C GLY A 56 8.27 1.78 -13.46
N PHE A 57 7.22 2.48 -13.04
CA PHE A 57 6.60 2.29 -11.72
C PHE A 57 6.04 0.88 -11.49
N ILE A 58 6.00 0.08 -12.55
CA ILE A 58 5.63 -1.33 -12.51
C ILE A 58 6.47 -2.15 -11.50
N ALA A 59 7.69 -1.74 -11.18
CA ALA A 59 8.52 -2.43 -10.20
C ALA A 59 7.93 -2.33 -8.78
N GLY A 60 7.39 -1.16 -8.39
CA GLY A 60 6.68 -1.00 -7.12
C GLY A 60 5.39 -1.82 -7.07
N HIS A 61 4.65 -1.88 -8.18
CA HIS A 61 3.48 -2.75 -8.33
C HIS A 61 3.86 -4.24 -8.16
N ASN A 62 4.93 -4.69 -8.81
CA ASN A 62 5.40 -6.06 -8.72
C ASN A 62 5.87 -6.42 -7.30
N ALA A 63 6.53 -5.50 -6.60
CA ALA A 63 6.92 -5.69 -5.20
C ALA A 63 5.70 -5.88 -4.29
N TYR A 64 4.64 -5.09 -4.50
CA TYR A 64 3.38 -5.26 -3.78
C TYR A 64 2.72 -6.62 -4.07
N MET A 65 2.65 -7.02 -5.34
CA MET A 65 2.08 -8.31 -5.73
C MET A 65 2.89 -9.48 -5.17
N ALA A 66 4.23 -9.41 -5.19
CA ALA A 66 5.09 -10.41 -4.57
C ALA A 66 4.86 -10.54 -3.06
N ALA A 67 4.60 -9.43 -2.35
CA ALA A 67 4.23 -9.49 -0.93
C ALA A 67 2.88 -10.19 -0.71
N THR A 68 1.90 -9.99 -1.59
CA THR A 68 0.60 -10.70 -1.50
C THR A 68 0.75 -12.20 -1.73
N GLU A 69 1.61 -12.62 -2.67
CA GLU A 69 1.92 -14.03 -2.93
C GLU A 69 2.66 -14.68 -1.76
N ASP A 70 3.59 -13.98 -1.14
CA ASP A 70 4.33 -14.46 0.02
C ASP A 70 3.41 -14.64 1.24
N ILE A 71 2.53 -13.67 1.51
CA ILE A 71 1.48 -13.77 2.53
C ILE A 71 0.63 -15.02 2.29
N LEU A 72 0.16 -15.21 1.06
CA LEU A 72 -0.66 -16.36 0.69
C LEU A 72 0.08 -17.68 0.87
N SER A 73 1.34 -17.76 0.42
CA SER A 73 2.18 -18.95 0.56
C SER A 73 2.39 -19.33 2.01
N ASN A 74 2.70 -18.35 2.87
CA ASN A 74 2.93 -18.56 4.29
C ASN A 74 1.67 -19.02 5.04
N LEU A 75 0.49 -18.63 4.58
CA LEU A 75 -0.78 -18.96 5.23
C LEU A 75 -1.39 -20.27 4.72
N ARG A 76 -1.05 -20.76 3.53
CA ARG A 76 -1.57 -22.02 2.96
C ARG A 76 -1.32 -23.25 3.83
N PHE A 77 -0.39 -23.20 4.76
CA PHE A 77 -0.13 -24.28 5.70
C PHE A 77 -1.23 -24.49 6.76
N PHE A 78 -2.11 -23.49 6.95
CA PHE A 78 -3.06 -23.49 8.06
C PHE A 78 -4.48 -24.01 7.71
N GLY A 79 -4.75 -24.41 6.48
CA GLY A 79 -6.07 -24.96 6.14
C GLY A 79 -6.44 -24.97 4.65
N ALA A 80 -7.48 -25.71 4.32
CA ALA A 80 -7.99 -25.80 2.95
C ALA A 80 -8.94 -24.62 2.65
N THR A 81 -8.40 -23.58 2.03
CA THR A 81 -9.21 -22.46 1.53
C THR A 81 -9.52 -22.69 0.05
N SER A 82 -10.71 -22.33 -0.38
CA SER A 82 -11.09 -22.39 -1.80
C SER A 82 -10.15 -21.51 -2.64
N GLU A 83 -9.53 -22.10 -3.66
CA GLU A 83 -8.65 -21.39 -4.58
C GLU A 83 -9.33 -20.19 -5.24
N GLN A 84 -10.63 -20.31 -5.52
CA GLN A 84 -11.43 -19.22 -6.08
C GLN A 84 -11.54 -18.03 -5.12
N GLN A 85 -11.67 -18.26 -3.82
CA GLN A 85 -11.73 -17.21 -2.82
C GLN A 85 -10.38 -16.50 -2.67
N LEU A 86 -9.29 -17.25 -2.71
CA LEU A 86 -7.94 -16.67 -2.70
C LEU A 86 -7.67 -15.82 -3.95
N MET A 87 -8.07 -16.30 -5.12
CA MET A 87 -7.97 -15.52 -6.37
C MET A 87 -8.81 -14.24 -6.31
N ALA A 88 -10.02 -14.30 -5.74
CA ALA A 88 -10.85 -13.11 -5.56
C ALA A 88 -10.18 -12.07 -4.65
N LEU A 89 -9.58 -12.49 -3.55
CA LEU A 89 -8.83 -11.61 -2.66
C LEU A 89 -7.60 -11.00 -3.36
N GLN A 90 -6.85 -11.78 -4.14
CA GLN A 90 -5.73 -11.27 -4.93
C GLN A 90 -6.18 -10.23 -5.97
N ASN A 91 -7.29 -10.46 -6.65
CA ASN A 91 -7.83 -9.51 -7.63
C ASN A 91 -8.24 -8.18 -6.97
N ILE A 92 -8.82 -8.23 -5.76
CA ILE A 92 -9.12 -7.03 -4.97
C ILE A 92 -7.81 -6.27 -4.66
N GLN A 93 -6.74 -6.97 -4.28
CA GLN A 93 -5.46 -6.32 -3.99
C GLN A 93 -4.84 -5.71 -5.25
N ARG A 94 -4.91 -6.39 -6.38
CA ARG A 94 -4.46 -5.82 -7.67
C ARG A 94 -5.20 -4.52 -8.00
N PHE A 95 -6.52 -4.51 -7.86
CA PHE A 95 -7.32 -3.31 -8.08
C PHE A 95 -6.95 -2.17 -7.13
N ASN A 96 -6.69 -2.48 -5.85
CA ASN A 96 -6.30 -1.49 -4.84
C ASN A 96 -4.96 -0.82 -5.19
N ILE A 97 -3.94 -1.60 -5.61
CA ILE A 97 -2.63 -1.03 -5.95
C ILE A 97 -2.69 -0.23 -7.26
N GLU A 98 -3.47 -0.67 -8.25
CA GLU A 98 -3.68 0.08 -9.49
C GLU A 98 -4.37 1.43 -9.20
N SER A 99 -5.37 1.43 -8.34
CA SER A 99 -6.08 2.65 -7.92
C SER A 99 -5.15 3.61 -7.17
N LEU A 100 -4.28 3.09 -6.30
CA LEU A 100 -3.28 3.88 -5.58
C LEU A 100 -2.25 4.48 -6.55
N SER A 101 -1.75 3.70 -7.50
CA SER A 101 -0.78 4.16 -8.50
C SER A 101 -1.36 5.28 -9.38
N ARG A 102 -2.62 5.15 -9.80
CA ARG A 102 -3.35 6.23 -10.51
C ARG A 102 -3.51 7.49 -9.67
N TYR A 103 -3.82 7.35 -8.38
CA TYR A 103 -3.91 8.48 -7.46
C TYR A 103 -2.57 9.22 -7.32
N VAL A 104 -1.47 8.49 -7.17
CA VAL A 104 -0.10 9.08 -7.11
C VAL A 104 0.22 9.81 -8.42
N ALA A 105 0.00 9.16 -9.56
CA ALA A 105 0.24 9.75 -10.87
C ALA A 105 -0.55 11.06 -11.08
N THR A 106 -1.83 11.06 -10.72
CA THR A 106 -2.69 12.27 -10.84
C THR A 106 -2.18 13.43 -9.97
N ASN A 107 -1.74 13.14 -8.74
CA ASN A 107 -1.18 14.17 -7.87
C ASN A 107 0.17 14.70 -8.39
N MET A 108 0.99 13.84 -8.96
CA MET A 108 2.23 14.27 -9.62
C MET A 108 1.94 15.18 -10.79
N GLN A 109 1.07 14.78 -11.72
CA GLN A 109 0.68 15.58 -12.88
C GLN A 109 0.16 16.97 -12.47
N ALA A 110 -0.70 17.04 -11.45
CA ALA A 110 -1.22 18.30 -10.93
C ALA A 110 -0.11 19.20 -10.36
N SER A 111 0.82 18.62 -9.59
CA SER A 111 1.97 19.35 -9.01
C SER A 111 2.89 19.90 -10.10
N MET A 112 3.08 19.16 -11.17
CA MET A 112 3.86 19.56 -12.32
C MET A 112 3.23 20.70 -13.10
N ALA A 113 1.97 20.56 -13.45
CA ALA A 113 1.23 21.61 -14.14
C ALA A 113 1.23 22.92 -13.33
N GLN A 114 1.11 22.83 -12.01
CA GLN A 114 1.24 23.98 -11.12
C GLN A 114 2.64 24.60 -11.15
N SER A 115 3.68 23.78 -11.09
CA SER A 115 5.09 24.24 -11.12
C SER A 115 5.42 24.96 -12.42
N ILE A 116 5.06 24.35 -13.55
CA ILE A 116 5.29 24.90 -14.88
C ILE A 116 4.50 26.22 -15.07
N SER A 117 3.23 26.24 -14.70
CA SER A 117 2.38 27.44 -14.82
C SER A 117 2.82 28.59 -13.91
N SER A 118 3.53 28.28 -12.83
CA SER A 118 4.11 29.30 -11.92
C SER A 118 5.46 29.83 -12.40
N GLY A 119 5.98 29.35 -13.53
CA GLY A 119 7.26 29.76 -14.07
C GLY A 119 8.45 29.42 -13.16
N LEU A 120 8.33 28.34 -12.36
CA LEU A 120 9.40 27.91 -11.48
C LEU A 120 10.57 27.36 -12.28
N GLY A 121 11.77 27.78 -11.89
CA GLY A 121 12.99 27.21 -12.48
C GLY A 121 13.16 25.73 -12.06
N ARG A 122 14.05 25.04 -12.80
CA ARG A 122 14.38 23.61 -12.66
C ARG A 122 14.48 23.12 -11.21
N THR A 123 15.29 23.80 -10.41
CA THR A 123 15.56 23.45 -9.01
C THR A 123 14.32 23.58 -8.13
N GLU A 124 13.56 24.65 -8.34
CA GLU A 124 12.36 24.96 -7.57
C GLU A 124 11.22 24.00 -7.93
N MET A 125 11.08 23.66 -9.22
CA MET A 125 10.11 22.66 -9.71
C MET A 125 10.41 21.29 -9.09
N SER A 126 11.64 20.82 -9.15
CA SER A 126 12.07 19.56 -8.53
C SER A 126 11.78 19.55 -7.02
N ALA A 127 12.10 20.64 -6.32
CA ALA A 127 11.88 20.77 -4.89
C ALA A 127 10.37 20.74 -4.54
N LEU A 128 9.52 21.41 -5.32
CA LEU A 128 8.08 21.44 -5.10
C LEU A 128 7.44 20.07 -5.35
N ILE A 129 7.80 19.40 -6.45
CA ILE A 129 7.30 18.06 -6.78
C ILE A 129 7.72 17.07 -5.69
N LYS A 130 9.00 17.06 -5.31
CA LYS A 130 9.52 16.20 -4.22
C LYS A 130 8.83 16.50 -2.88
N SER A 131 8.56 17.75 -2.57
CA SER A 131 7.85 18.15 -1.35
C SER A 131 6.40 17.66 -1.35
N ASN A 132 5.69 17.79 -2.46
CA ASN A 132 4.31 17.34 -2.59
C ASN A 132 4.21 15.82 -2.54
N ILE A 133 5.11 15.10 -3.19
CA ILE A 133 5.21 13.64 -3.11
C ILE A 133 5.56 13.22 -1.69
N LYS A 134 6.57 13.83 -1.08
CA LYS A 134 6.99 13.51 0.29
C LYS A 134 5.89 13.74 1.32
N SER A 135 5.01 14.72 1.11
CA SER A 135 3.81 14.92 1.95
C SER A 135 2.75 13.83 1.72
N THR A 136 2.79 13.17 0.58
CA THR A 136 1.86 12.11 0.17
C THR A 136 2.37 10.71 0.56
N ILE A 137 3.70 10.50 0.58
CA ILE A 137 4.36 9.23 0.92
C ILE A 137 3.88 8.65 2.27
N PRO A 138 3.88 9.37 3.41
CA PRO A 138 3.42 8.80 4.67
C PRO A 138 1.97 8.31 4.64
N ARG A 139 1.15 8.88 3.75
CA ARG A 139 -0.21 8.42 3.51
C ARG A 139 -0.25 7.17 2.64
N ILE A 140 0.66 7.06 1.68
CA ILE A 140 0.82 5.90 0.81
C ILE A 140 1.28 4.70 1.62
N ASP A 141 2.30 4.85 2.48
CA ASP A 141 2.77 3.81 3.40
C ASP A 141 1.64 3.27 4.26
N ASN A 142 0.88 4.20 4.83
CA ASN A 142 -0.26 3.88 5.66
C ASN A 142 -1.32 3.09 4.87
N VAL A 143 -1.56 3.44 3.61
CA VAL A 143 -2.51 2.74 2.74
C VAL A 143 -1.97 1.36 2.37
N ILE A 144 -0.73 1.25 1.88
CA ILE A 144 -0.12 -0.03 1.48
C ILE A 144 -0.04 -0.98 2.66
N GLY A 145 0.53 -0.54 3.78
CA GLY A 145 0.66 -1.34 4.99
C GLY A 145 -0.70 -1.81 5.53
N THR A 146 -1.71 -0.93 5.50
CA THR A 146 -3.08 -1.28 5.90
C THR A 146 -3.69 -2.30 4.94
N GLN A 147 -3.56 -2.11 3.63
CA GLN A 147 -4.12 -3.02 2.61
C GLN A 147 -3.51 -4.42 2.70
N LEU A 148 -2.19 -4.52 2.78
CA LEU A 148 -1.50 -5.81 2.93
C LEU A 148 -1.86 -6.51 4.24
N SER A 149 -1.94 -5.77 5.35
CA SER A 149 -2.36 -6.33 6.64
C SER A 149 -3.82 -6.77 6.65
N ASN A 150 -4.71 -6.04 5.97
CA ASN A 150 -6.11 -6.44 5.79
C ASN A 150 -6.23 -7.70 4.92
N TYR A 151 -5.44 -7.79 3.85
CA TYR A 151 -5.37 -8.96 3.00
C TYR A 151 -4.96 -10.20 3.78
N GLU A 152 -3.90 -10.11 4.57
CA GLU A 152 -3.43 -11.20 5.42
C GLU A 152 -4.53 -11.65 6.40
N ARG A 153 -5.19 -10.72 7.08
CA ARG A 153 -6.31 -11.02 7.98
C ARG A 153 -7.49 -11.67 7.26
N ALA A 154 -7.83 -11.18 6.06
CA ALA A 154 -8.91 -11.76 5.26
C ALA A 154 -8.64 -13.21 4.89
N ILE A 155 -7.41 -13.56 4.54
CA ILE A 155 -7.01 -14.95 4.28
C ILE A 155 -7.14 -15.79 5.57
N ILE A 156 -6.63 -15.31 6.70
CA ILE A 156 -6.73 -16.02 7.98
C ILE A 156 -8.20 -16.26 8.36
N MET A 157 -9.05 -15.26 8.20
CA MET A 157 -10.49 -15.40 8.46
C MET A 157 -11.12 -16.47 7.56
N GLN A 158 -10.79 -16.48 6.28
CA GLN A 158 -11.30 -17.45 5.33
C GLN A 158 -10.85 -18.87 5.70
N MET A 159 -9.58 -19.05 6.04
CA MET A 159 -9.03 -20.34 6.49
C MET A 159 -9.61 -20.80 7.81
N SER A 160 -10.06 -19.87 8.64
CA SER A 160 -10.65 -20.13 9.95
C SER A 160 -12.17 -20.23 9.93
N ALA A 161 -12.82 -20.16 8.75
CA ALA A 161 -14.26 -20.10 8.64
C ALA A 161 -14.95 -21.34 9.22
N ASP A 162 -14.37 -22.51 8.97
CA ASP A 162 -14.92 -23.82 9.37
C ASP A 162 -14.38 -24.31 10.73
N LEU A 163 -13.55 -23.51 11.41
CA LEU A 163 -13.06 -23.86 12.73
C LEU A 163 -14.15 -23.73 13.81
N PRO A 164 -14.12 -24.58 14.86
CA PRO A 164 -15.12 -24.56 15.92
C PRO A 164 -15.22 -23.18 16.61
N GLU A 165 -16.39 -22.86 17.15
CA GLU A 165 -16.62 -21.59 17.87
C GLU A 165 -15.71 -21.42 19.10
N ASN A 166 -15.26 -22.51 19.72
CA ASN A 166 -14.32 -22.50 20.85
C ASN A 166 -12.85 -22.51 20.42
N GLN A 167 -12.56 -22.39 19.11
CA GLN A 167 -11.19 -22.25 18.62
C GLN A 167 -10.51 -21.05 19.28
N LEU A 168 -9.30 -21.28 19.80
CA LEU A 168 -8.47 -20.23 20.37
C LEU A 168 -7.60 -19.59 19.29
N TYR A 169 -7.41 -18.28 19.44
CA TYR A 169 -6.58 -17.46 18.56
C TYR A 169 -5.55 -16.71 19.38
N ASP A 170 -4.33 -16.75 18.91
CA ASP A 170 -3.25 -15.94 19.45
C ASP A 170 -3.17 -14.61 18.71
N TYR A 171 -3.02 -13.50 19.45
CA TYR A 171 -2.84 -12.17 18.84
C TYR A 171 -1.36 -11.88 18.69
N ILE A 172 -0.86 -12.06 17.48
CA ILE A 172 0.57 -11.96 17.17
C ILE A 172 0.90 -10.67 16.44
N GLY A 173 2.05 -10.11 16.79
CA GLY A 173 2.60 -8.88 16.23
C GLY A 173 3.60 -8.22 17.17
N PRO A 174 4.20 -7.08 16.78
CA PRO A 174 5.23 -6.43 17.60
C PRO A 174 4.65 -5.87 18.90
N ARG A 175 5.41 -6.01 20.00
CA ARG A 175 5.15 -5.33 21.28
C ARG A 175 6.05 -4.10 21.39
N ASP A 176 5.51 -2.94 21.02
CA ASP A 176 6.26 -1.68 21.03
C ASP A 176 5.39 -0.49 21.50
N ASP A 177 5.97 0.69 21.52
CA ASP A 177 5.33 1.94 21.93
C ASP A 177 4.22 2.43 20.95
N LYS A 178 4.25 1.94 19.71
CA LYS A 178 3.22 2.25 18.70
C LYS A 178 1.94 1.45 18.88
N ASN A 179 1.91 0.52 19.83
CA ASN A 179 0.74 -0.30 20.11
C ASN A 179 -0.37 0.52 20.74
N ARG A 180 -1.55 0.51 20.12
CA ARG A 180 -2.75 1.12 20.69
C ARG A 180 -3.21 0.40 21.96
N PRO A 181 -3.98 1.06 22.82
CA PRO A 181 -4.52 0.40 24.01
C PRO A 181 -5.25 -0.91 23.70
N VAL A 182 -6.07 -0.95 22.63
CA VAL A 182 -6.77 -2.16 22.22
C VAL A 182 -5.82 -3.27 21.76
N CYS A 183 -4.71 -2.93 21.09
CA CYS A 183 -3.70 -3.92 20.70
C CYS A 183 -2.99 -4.51 21.93
N ARG A 184 -2.67 -3.68 22.92
CA ARG A 184 -2.10 -4.14 24.20
C ARG A 184 -3.07 -5.06 24.93
N GLN A 185 -4.35 -4.69 25.00
CA GLN A 185 -5.37 -5.51 25.61
C GLN A 185 -5.45 -6.90 24.95
N PHE A 186 -5.45 -6.98 23.62
CA PHE A 186 -5.44 -8.26 22.90
C PHE A 186 -4.16 -9.07 23.19
N LEU A 187 -2.98 -8.41 23.14
CA LEU A 187 -1.70 -9.06 23.42
C LEU A 187 -1.62 -9.63 24.83
N ASP A 188 -2.26 -8.99 25.80
CA ASP A 188 -2.24 -9.40 27.20
C ASP A 188 -3.33 -10.44 27.54
N SER A 189 -4.40 -10.48 26.75
CA SER A 189 -5.54 -11.41 26.95
C SER A 189 -5.45 -12.67 26.08
N SER A 190 -4.55 -12.68 25.10
CA SER A 190 -4.35 -13.82 24.19
C SER A 190 -3.85 -15.08 24.96
N PRO A 191 -4.31 -16.30 24.62
CA PRO A 191 -5.21 -16.62 23.51
C PRO A 191 -6.70 -16.42 23.85
N MET A 192 -7.50 -16.10 22.81
CA MET A 192 -8.92 -15.78 22.94
C MET A 192 -9.79 -16.50 21.91
N THR A 193 -11.05 -16.76 22.22
CA THR A 193 -12.05 -17.22 21.27
C THR A 193 -12.56 -16.08 20.38
N LYS A 194 -13.20 -16.42 19.23
CA LYS A 194 -13.82 -15.40 18.35
C LYS A 194 -14.83 -14.52 19.10
N SER A 195 -15.61 -15.09 20.01
CA SER A 195 -16.60 -14.36 20.80
C SER A 195 -15.96 -13.36 21.76
N GLU A 196 -14.87 -13.74 22.45
CA GLU A 196 -14.12 -12.84 23.34
C GLU A 196 -13.42 -11.71 22.57
N ILE A 197 -12.84 -12.02 21.41
CA ILE A 197 -12.24 -11.02 20.52
C ILE A 197 -13.28 -9.97 20.11
N ARG A 198 -14.47 -10.43 19.64
CA ARG A 198 -15.55 -9.54 19.21
C ARG A 198 -16.16 -8.75 20.36
N ALA A 199 -16.12 -9.24 21.57
CA ALA A 199 -16.56 -8.52 22.77
C ALA A 199 -15.66 -7.31 23.08
N VAL A 200 -14.37 -7.39 22.79
CA VAL A 200 -13.42 -6.27 22.94
C VAL A 200 -13.58 -5.27 21.78
N LYS A 201 -13.64 -5.75 20.54
CA LYS A 201 -13.82 -4.94 19.33
C LYS A 201 -14.49 -5.80 18.25
N SER A 202 -15.68 -5.42 17.83
CA SER A 202 -16.56 -6.24 16.98
C SER A 202 -15.97 -6.64 15.63
N ASP A 203 -15.12 -5.79 15.05
CA ASP A 203 -14.45 -5.97 13.75
C ASP A 203 -12.93 -6.26 13.88
N ALA A 204 -12.49 -6.73 15.06
CA ALA A 204 -11.06 -6.91 15.31
C ALA A 204 -10.41 -8.01 14.45
N MET A 205 -11.17 -9.04 14.09
CA MET A 205 -10.66 -10.11 13.21
C MET A 205 -10.29 -9.57 11.83
N GLU A 206 -11.05 -8.60 11.33
CA GLU A 206 -10.90 -7.97 10.02
C GLU A 206 -9.89 -6.83 10.05
N THR A 207 -9.94 -5.98 11.06
CA THR A 207 -9.20 -4.72 11.11
C THR A 207 -8.06 -4.70 12.13
N GLY A 208 -7.92 -5.75 12.95
CA GLY A 208 -7.03 -5.76 14.10
C GLY A 208 -7.34 -4.60 15.05
N GLY A 209 -6.34 -3.87 15.48
CA GLY A 209 -6.51 -2.66 16.30
C GLY A 209 -6.92 -1.40 15.52
N GLY A 210 -7.22 -1.49 14.22
CA GLY A 210 -7.58 -0.38 13.35
C GLY A 210 -6.56 -0.07 12.27
N ILE A 211 -6.61 1.12 11.66
CA ILE A 211 -5.71 1.56 10.56
C ILE A 211 -4.25 1.32 10.94
N ASN A 212 -3.45 0.79 10.01
CA ASN A 212 -2.03 0.43 10.23
C ASN A 212 -1.78 -0.53 11.39
N CYS A 213 -2.74 -1.38 11.73
CA CYS A 213 -2.50 -2.41 12.72
C CYS A 213 -1.60 -3.51 12.12
N ARG A 214 -0.45 -3.74 12.78
CA ARG A 214 0.55 -4.74 12.39
C ARG A 214 0.31 -6.12 13.04
N HIS A 215 -0.83 -6.29 13.72
CA HIS A 215 -1.19 -7.51 14.42
C HIS A 215 -2.28 -8.27 13.71
N LYS A 216 -2.33 -9.57 13.96
CA LYS A 216 -3.33 -10.50 13.44
C LYS A 216 -3.68 -11.56 14.48
N PHE A 217 -4.85 -12.14 14.35
CA PHE A 217 -5.26 -13.30 15.14
C PHE A 217 -4.96 -14.57 14.37
N MET A 218 -4.11 -15.45 14.92
CA MET A 218 -3.78 -16.75 14.33
C MET A 218 -4.46 -17.87 15.13
N PRO A 219 -5.15 -18.81 14.49
CA PRO A 219 -5.64 -19.97 15.19
C PRO A 219 -4.46 -20.77 15.74
N ILE A 220 -4.56 -21.23 16.98
CA ILE A 220 -3.57 -22.12 17.57
C ILE A 220 -4.08 -23.56 17.51
N ASP A 221 -3.18 -24.48 17.18
CA ASP A 221 -3.47 -25.90 17.25
C ASP A 221 -3.66 -26.30 18.73
N VAL A 222 -4.76 -26.96 19.02
CA VAL A 222 -5.09 -27.48 20.36
C VAL A 222 -4.72 -28.95 20.42
#